data_27dd7f99398b28642b94468c1c24418b
#
_entry.id   27dd7f99398b28642b94468c1c24418b
#
_cell.length_a   1.000
_cell.length_b   1.000
_cell.length_c   1.000
_cell.angle_alpha   90.00
_cell.angle_beta   90.00
_cell.angle_gamma   90.00
#
_symmetry.space_group_name_H-M   'P 1'
#
loop_
_entity.id
_entity.type
_entity.pdbx_description
1 polymer ?
#
loop_
_entity_poly.entity_id
_entity_poly.type
_entity_poly.pdbx_seq_one_letter_code
_entity_poly.pdbx_strand_id
1 'polypeptide(L)'
;MEAKICGVKDEKTLNFIISHKHPPKFIGFICNYPRSHRNLNLEKLKILLDVEKHKSNFVAVLVSPNLNYLKKLARFNFDFFQLYNVSPKKTLIIKKKFKKKIISVIQVSKMNDVNSY
;
A
#
# COMPACT_ATOMS: atom_id res chain seq x y z
N MET A 1 9.34 18.70 0.09
CA MET A 1 8.78 17.84 1.16
C MET A 1 7.93 16.75 0.54
N GLU A 2 8.15 15.53 0.94
CA GLU A 2 7.38 14.39 0.45
C GLU A 2 6.21 14.12 1.39
N ALA A 3 5.02 13.91 0.82
CA ALA A 3 3.82 13.64 1.58
C ALA A 3 3.18 12.32 1.16
N LYS A 4 2.44 11.72 2.08
CA LYS A 4 1.65 10.52 1.83
C LYS A 4 0.23 10.74 2.32
N ILE A 5 -0.75 10.42 1.48
CA ILE A 5 -2.16 10.38 1.84
C ILE A 5 -2.59 8.92 1.85
N CYS A 6 -3.14 8.47 2.97
CA CYS A 6 -3.55 7.09 3.14
C CYS A 6 -5.06 6.97 3.28
N GLY A 7 -5.62 5.88 2.75
CA GLY A 7 -7.04 5.57 2.92
C GLY A 7 -7.96 6.22 1.91
N VAL A 8 -7.47 6.48 0.71
CA VAL A 8 -8.31 6.95 -0.39
C VAL A 8 -9.25 5.82 -0.82
N LYS A 9 -10.55 6.09 -0.91
CA LYS A 9 -11.55 5.07 -1.20
C LYS A 9 -12.51 5.39 -2.34
N ASP A 10 -12.44 6.57 -2.94
CA ASP A 10 -13.34 6.95 -4.03
C ASP A 10 -12.59 7.63 -5.18
N GLU A 11 -13.17 7.50 -6.35
CA GLU A 11 -12.58 7.99 -7.58
C GLU A 11 -12.46 9.51 -7.63
N LYS A 12 -13.47 10.22 -7.14
CA LYS A 12 -13.48 11.69 -7.13
C LYS A 12 -12.33 12.24 -6.31
N THR A 13 -12.13 11.70 -5.11
CA THR A 13 -11.03 12.10 -4.23
C THR A 13 -9.69 11.78 -4.86
N LEU A 14 -9.56 10.59 -5.45
CA LEU A 14 -8.32 10.16 -6.09
C LEU A 14 -7.95 11.10 -7.25
N ASN A 15 -8.89 11.39 -8.13
CA ASN A 15 -8.65 12.29 -9.27
C ASN A 15 -8.26 13.70 -8.83
N PHE A 16 -8.91 14.21 -7.79
CA PHE A 16 -8.57 15.51 -7.21
C PHE A 16 -7.11 15.53 -6.73
N ILE A 17 -6.70 14.50 -6.01
CA ILE A 17 -5.35 14.41 -5.43
C ILE A 17 -4.30 14.28 -6.53
N ILE A 18 -4.52 13.41 -7.52
CA ILE A 18 -3.56 13.15 -8.59
C ILE A 18 -3.36 14.38 -9.47
N SER A 19 -4.44 15.09 -9.76
CA SER A 19 -4.40 16.26 -10.66
C SER A 19 -4.02 17.55 -9.95
N HIS A 20 -3.81 17.53 -8.65
CA HIS A 20 -3.39 18.70 -7.90
C HIS A 20 -2.04 19.22 -8.37
N LYS A 21 -1.83 20.53 -8.28
CA LYS A 21 -0.56 21.17 -8.68
C LYS A 21 0.63 20.59 -7.93
N HIS A 22 0.45 20.21 -6.67
CA HIS A 22 1.45 19.60 -5.82
C HIS A 22 0.94 18.25 -5.29
N PRO A 23 0.89 17.20 -6.13
CA PRO A 23 0.35 15.92 -5.68
C PRO A 23 1.27 15.27 -4.64
N PRO A 24 0.73 14.48 -3.72
CA PRO A 24 1.56 13.74 -2.76
C PRO A 24 2.41 12.72 -3.50
N LYS A 25 3.57 12.41 -2.94
CA LYS A 25 4.44 11.38 -3.52
C LYS A 25 3.83 9.99 -3.40
N PHE A 26 3.09 9.74 -2.32
CA PHE A 26 2.49 8.44 -2.04
C PHE A 26 0.99 8.56 -1.80
N ILE A 27 0.23 7.66 -2.42
CA ILE A 27 -1.21 7.53 -2.20
C ILE A 27 -1.48 6.09 -1.77
N GLY A 28 -2.00 5.91 -0.55
CA GLY A 28 -2.23 4.61 0.05
C GLY A 28 -3.68 4.17 -0.04
N PHE A 29 -3.86 2.87 -0.30
CA PHE A 29 -5.17 2.22 -0.38
C PHE A 29 -5.20 1.07 0.61
N ILE A 30 -6.19 1.04 1.49
CA ILE A 30 -6.33 -0.04 2.47
C ILE A 30 -6.98 -1.23 1.81
N CYS A 31 -6.27 -2.36 1.74
CA CYS A 31 -6.64 -3.47 0.87
C CYS A 31 -7.21 -4.69 1.62
N ASN A 32 -6.70 -5.01 2.80
CA ASN A 32 -7.11 -6.22 3.51
C ASN A 32 -7.35 -6.01 5.01
N TYR A 33 -7.96 -4.90 5.35
CA TYR A 33 -8.30 -4.61 6.75
C TYR A 33 -9.78 -4.21 6.86
N PRO A 34 -10.70 -5.19 6.88
CA PRO A 34 -12.15 -4.91 6.86
C PRO A 34 -12.68 -4.09 8.04
N ARG A 35 -11.94 -4.02 9.14
CA ARG A 35 -12.27 -3.17 10.28
C ARG A 35 -12.25 -1.68 9.94
N SER A 36 -11.47 -1.30 8.94
CA SER A 36 -11.44 0.08 8.48
C SER A 36 -12.58 0.32 7.49
N HIS A 37 -13.33 1.42 7.66
CA HIS A 37 -14.34 1.81 6.69
C HIS A 37 -13.72 2.37 5.40
N ARG A 38 -12.41 2.49 5.34
CA ARG A 38 -11.67 2.85 4.13
C ARG A 38 -11.13 1.63 3.40
N ASN A 39 -11.41 0.41 3.90
CA ASN A 39 -10.98 -0.82 3.25
C ASN A 39 -11.66 -0.98 1.90
N LEU A 40 -10.89 -1.42 0.91
CA LEU A 40 -11.35 -1.59 -0.46
C LEU A 40 -11.30 -3.08 -0.84
N ASN A 41 -12.35 -3.58 -1.47
CA ASN A 41 -12.31 -4.91 -2.05
C ASN A 41 -11.60 -4.88 -3.40
N LEU A 42 -11.34 -6.05 -3.98
CA LEU A 42 -10.58 -6.14 -5.23
C LEU A 42 -11.28 -5.46 -6.41
N GLU A 43 -12.62 -5.50 -6.46
CA GLU A 43 -13.38 -4.84 -7.53
C GLU A 43 -13.22 -3.32 -7.49
N LYS A 44 -13.34 -2.74 -6.30
CA LYS A 44 -13.15 -1.29 -6.12
C LYS A 44 -11.72 -0.88 -6.41
N LEU A 45 -10.74 -1.68 -5.99
CA LEU A 45 -9.34 -1.41 -6.29
C LEU A 45 -9.10 -1.40 -7.79
N LYS A 46 -9.67 -2.35 -8.52
CA LYS A 46 -9.53 -2.42 -9.97
C LYS A 46 -10.03 -1.13 -10.63
N ILE A 47 -11.18 -0.63 -10.19
CA ILE A 47 -11.76 0.60 -10.74
C ILE A 47 -10.89 1.81 -10.39
N LEU A 48 -10.49 1.94 -9.13
CA LEU A 48 -9.70 3.08 -8.66
C LEU A 48 -8.32 3.13 -9.30
N LEU A 49 -7.68 1.98 -9.46
CA LEU A 49 -6.30 1.92 -9.95
C LEU A 49 -6.21 1.99 -11.48
N ASP A 50 -7.35 1.99 -12.16
CA ASP A 50 -7.42 2.19 -13.60
C ASP A 50 -7.41 3.68 -13.95
N VAL A 51 -6.44 4.41 -13.40
CA VAL A 51 -6.23 5.82 -13.65
C VAL A 51 -4.75 6.07 -13.93
N GLU A 52 -4.46 7.15 -14.63
CA GLU A 52 -3.08 7.56 -14.84
C GLU A 52 -2.59 8.29 -13.58
N LYS A 53 -1.63 7.69 -12.88
CA LYS A 53 -1.18 8.20 -11.58
C LYS A 53 -0.15 9.32 -11.63
N HIS A 54 0.30 9.69 -12.83
CA HIS A 54 1.27 10.78 -13.06
C HIS A 54 2.51 10.64 -12.16
N LYS A 55 2.73 11.60 -11.26
CA LYS A 55 3.91 11.65 -10.40
C LYS A 55 3.77 10.90 -9.07
N SER A 56 2.57 10.46 -8.74
CA SER A 56 2.31 9.78 -7.46
C SER A 56 2.63 8.29 -7.54
N ASN A 57 3.08 7.72 -6.43
CA ASN A 57 3.25 6.28 -6.28
C ASN A 57 2.05 5.71 -5.52
N PHE A 58 1.53 4.60 -5.98
CA PHE A 58 0.41 3.91 -5.33
C PHE A 58 0.93 2.86 -4.36
N VAL A 59 0.37 2.86 -3.16
CA VAL A 59 0.79 2.00 -2.06
C VAL A 59 -0.38 1.13 -1.61
N ALA A 60 -0.20 -0.18 -1.64
CA ALA A 60 -1.15 -1.11 -1.06
C ALA A 60 -0.86 -1.25 0.43
N VAL A 61 -1.80 -0.86 1.28
CA VAL A 61 -1.67 -0.97 2.74
C VAL A 61 -2.26 -2.30 3.18
N LEU A 62 -1.45 -3.15 3.79
CA LEU A 62 -1.73 -4.56 4.04
C LEU A 62 -1.41 -4.94 5.49
N VAL A 63 -2.31 -5.70 6.10
CA VAL A 63 -2.12 -6.22 7.46
C VAL A 63 -2.03 -7.74 7.39
N SER A 64 -0.89 -8.30 7.76
CA SER A 64 -0.64 -9.75 7.76
C SER A 64 -1.18 -10.47 6.50
N PRO A 65 -0.86 -9.99 5.28
CA PRO A 65 -1.43 -10.56 4.07
C PRO A 65 -0.91 -11.97 3.81
N ASN A 66 -1.76 -12.83 3.21
CA ASN A 66 -1.31 -14.13 2.73
C ASN A 66 -0.80 -14.02 1.28
N LEU A 67 -0.05 -15.03 0.85
CA LEU A 67 0.58 -15.01 -0.47
C LEU A 67 -0.43 -15.06 -1.61
N ASN A 68 -1.55 -15.75 -1.44
CA ASN A 68 -2.58 -15.80 -2.47
C ASN A 68 -3.20 -14.44 -2.74
N TYR A 69 -3.47 -13.68 -1.68
CA TYR A 69 -4.00 -12.33 -1.80
C TYR A 69 -2.98 -11.41 -2.48
N LEU A 70 -1.71 -11.52 -2.10
CA LEU A 70 -0.64 -10.73 -2.71
C LEU A 70 -0.47 -11.02 -4.20
N LYS A 71 -0.66 -12.27 -4.63
CA LYS A 71 -0.64 -12.60 -6.06
C LYS A 71 -1.71 -11.85 -6.84
N LYS A 72 -2.89 -11.69 -6.26
CA LYS A 72 -3.97 -10.93 -6.88
C LYS A 72 -3.64 -9.45 -6.95
N LEU A 73 -3.08 -8.90 -5.87
CA LEU A 73 -2.70 -7.48 -5.81
C LEU A 73 -1.52 -7.14 -6.72
N ALA A 74 -0.61 -8.08 -6.94
CA ALA A 74 0.57 -7.83 -7.78
C ALA A 74 0.21 -7.52 -9.24
N ARG A 75 -1.01 -7.83 -9.66
CA ARG A 75 -1.51 -7.51 -11.00
C ARG A 75 -1.98 -6.06 -11.12
N PHE A 76 -2.20 -5.39 -10.00
CA PHE A 76 -2.63 -4.00 -10.00
C PHE A 76 -1.44 -3.05 -10.06
N ASN A 77 -1.73 -1.80 -10.33
CA ASN A 77 -0.74 -0.74 -10.55
C ASN A 77 -0.19 -0.16 -9.24
N PHE A 78 0.26 -1.03 -8.34
CA PHE A 78 0.93 -0.63 -7.11
C PHE A 78 2.43 -0.56 -7.32
N ASP A 79 3.06 0.48 -6.75
CA ASP A 79 4.52 0.63 -6.72
C ASP A 79 5.11 0.08 -5.44
N PHE A 80 4.34 0.11 -4.34
CA PHE A 80 4.78 -0.28 -3.00
C PHE A 80 3.75 -1.18 -2.34
N PHE A 81 4.24 -2.10 -1.52
CA PHE A 81 3.44 -2.78 -0.51
C PHE A 81 3.86 -2.24 0.85
N GLN A 82 2.92 -1.69 1.61
CA GLN A 82 3.15 -1.26 2.99
C GLN A 82 2.60 -2.33 3.92
N LEU A 83 3.50 -2.96 4.67
CA LEU A 83 3.20 -4.17 5.43
C LEU A 83 3.13 -3.89 6.93
N TYR A 84 1.98 -4.21 7.53
CA TYR A 84 1.78 -4.21 8.97
C TYR A 84 1.80 -5.64 9.48
N ASN A 85 2.46 -5.86 10.62
CA ASN A 85 2.47 -7.15 11.32
C ASN A 85 2.97 -8.30 10.43
N VAL A 86 4.09 -8.06 9.75
CA VAL A 86 4.75 -9.06 8.90
C VAL A 86 6.18 -9.23 9.39
N SER A 87 6.61 -10.47 9.59
CA SER A 87 7.96 -10.77 10.07
C SER A 87 9.03 -10.34 9.06
N PRO A 88 10.28 -10.09 9.50
CA PRO A 88 11.37 -9.76 8.58
C PRO A 88 11.60 -10.82 7.52
N LYS A 89 11.51 -12.10 7.90
CA LYS A 89 11.68 -13.22 6.97
C LYS A 89 10.61 -13.22 5.89
N LYS A 90 9.35 -13.07 6.27
CA LYS A 90 8.23 -13.03 5.33
C LYS A 90 8.30 -11.79 4.46
N THR A 91 8.70 -10.65 5.01
CA THR A 91 8.91 -9.41 4.26
C THR A 91 9.90 -9.61 3.12
N LEU A 92 11.01 -10.28 3.39
CA LEU A 92 12.02 -10.57 2.38
C LEU A 92 11.48 -11.49 1.28
N ILE A 93 10.71 -12.50 1.65
CA ILE A 93 10.07 -13.41 0.69
C ILE A 93 9.12 -12.62 -0.23
N ILE A 94 8.30 -11.75 0.33
CA ILE A 94 7.35 -10.92 -0.42
C ILE A 94 8.10 -10.01 -1.39
N LYS A 95 9.14 -9.34 -0.92
CA LYS A 95 9.94 -8.44 -1.75
C LYS A 95 10.52 -9.15 -2.97
N LYS A 96 11.10 -10.31 -2.77
CA LYS A 96 11.73 -11.10 -3.85
C LYS A 96 10.69 -11.66 -4.81
N LYS A 97 9.57 -12.18 -4.28
CA LYS A 97 8.57 -12.86 -5.10
C LYS A 97 7.79 -11.90 -5.99
N PHE A 98 7.39 -10.76 -5.47
CA PHE A 98 6.51 -9.83 -6.19
C PHE A 98 7.23 -8.65 -6.81
N LYS A 99 8.50 -8.47 -6.53
CA LYS A 99 9.33 -7.38 -7.07
C LYS A 99 8.72 -5.99 -6.85
N LYS A 100 8.02 -5.82 -5.73
CA LYS A 100 7.48 -4.53 -5.31
C LYS A 100 8.39 -3.92 -4.26
N LYS A 101 8.44 -2.59 -4.21
CA LYS A 101 9.11 -1.89 -3.13
C LYS A 101 8.31 -2.05 -1.85
N ILE A 102 8.99 -2.17 -0.73
CA ILE A 102 8.35 -2.47 0.56
C ILE A 102 8.51 -1.31 1.52
N ILE A 103 7.42 -0.95 2.20
CA ILE A 103 7.43 -0.10 3.37
C ILE A 103 7.03 -0.99 4.55
N SER A 104 7.95 -1.23 5.48
CA SER A 104 7.67 -2.00 6.68
C SER A 104 7.21 -1.09 7.80
N VAL A 105 6.08 -1.43 8.41
CA VAL A 105 5.57 -0.73 9.60
C VAL A 105 5.79 -1.62 10.80
N ILE A 106 6.57 -1.14 11.75
CA ILE A 106 6.90 -1.89 12.96
C ILE A 106 6.42 -1.14 14.19
N GLN A 107 5.97 -1.90 15.18
CA GLN A 107 5.63 -1.34 16.49
C GLN A 107 6.87 -1.45 17.36
N VAL A 108 7.45 -0.31 17.70
CA VAL A 108 8.72 -0.26 18.46
C VAL A 108 8.43 -0.14 19.93
N SER A 109 8.73 -1.20 20.70
CA SER A 109 8.69 -1.18 22.15
C SER A 109 10.08 -1.19 22.78
N LYS A 110 11.10 -1.60 21.99
CA LYS A 110 12.51 -1.62 22.40
C LYS A 110 13.41 -1.55 21.18
N MET A 111 14.70 -1.26 21.42
CA MET A 111 15.68 -1.06 20.35
C MET A 111 15.81 -2.25 19.38
N ASN A 112 15.71 -3.47 19.91
CA ASN A 112 15.84 -4.68 19.09
C ASN A 112 14.75 -4.81 18.02
N ASP A 113 13.59 -4.20 18.23
CA ASP A 113 12.50 -4.26 17.26
C ASP A 113 12.89 -3.57 15.94
N VAL A 114 13.70 -2.52 16.01
CA VAL A 114 14.22 -1.82 14.84
C VAL A 114 15.27 -2.68 14.13
N ASN A 115 16.18 -3.28 14.89
CA ASN A 115 17.28 -4.07 14.35
C ASN A 115 16.83 -5.35 13.65
N SER A 116 15.59 -5.82 13.91
CA SER A 116 15.02 -7.01 13.26
C SER A 116 14.68 -6.77 11.79
N TYR A 117 14.53 -5.53 11.38
CA TYR A 117 14.16 -5.16 10.01
C TYR A 117 15.30 -4.49 9.27
#